data_da2596a54dedfa80d2515be065f35106
#
_entry.id   da2596a54dedfa80d2515be065f35106
#
_cell.length_a   1.000
_cell.length_b   1.000
_cell.length_c   1.000
_cell.angle_alpha   90.00
_cell.angle_beta   90.00
_cell.angle_gamma   90.00
#
_symmetry.space_group_name_H-M   'P 1'
#
loop_
_entity.id
_entity.type
_entity.pdbx_description
1 polymer ?
#
loop_
_entity_poly.entity_id
_entity_poly.type
_entity_poly.pdbx_seq_one_letter_code
_entity_poly.pdbx_strand_id
1 'polypeptide(L)'
;MIGWDGAPITLGGRVVLRDIVLRAGAGELVCLCGPNGAGKSTLLRAMAGMLPGSPRQDPRRIAWLPQGARCAWGLTVAEVAALGRIPHGDASAAPVERALVACGLEGLRDARVDRISGGQARRAMLARAFATDPEVFLLDEPTADLDPAAAHAIMALLRATAAAGRCVVVVVHALDLALHHATRLVVLADGRITADAPPAEALAAAAAAFGLPFGCDPTPRLLPPRA
;
A
#
# COMPACT_ATOMS: atom_id res chain seq x y z
N MET A 1 -7.83 -3.16 14.15
CA MET A 1 -8.46 -1.95 13.58
C MET A 1 -7.46 -0.81 13.63
N ILE A 2 -7.33 -0.03 12.56
CA ILE A 2 -6.54 1.19 12.47
C ILE A 2 -7.39 2.30 11.86
N GLY A 3 -7.08 3.56 12.15
CA GLY A 3 -7.83 4.66 11.55
C GLY A 3 -7.24 6.03 11.86
N TRP A 4 -7.83 7.02 11.23
CA TRP A 4 -7.68 8.43 11.51
C TRP A 4 -9.08 9.01 11.74
N ASP A 5 -9.27 9.65 12.87
CA ASP A 5 -10.50 10.33 13.27
C ASP A 5 -10.05 11.62 13.96
N GLY A 6 -9.62 12.56 13.17
CA GLY A 6 -8.83 13.60 13.74
C GLY A 6 -8.95 14.98 13.15
N ALA A 7 -8.37 15.90 13.90
CA ALA A 7 -8.22 17.28 13.53
C ALA A 7 -7.52 17.43 12.15
N PRO A 8 -7.72 18.56 11.48
CA PRO A 8 -7.03 18.88 10.23
C PRO A 8 -5.51 18.73 10.38
N ILE A 9 -4.86 18.13 9.38
CA ILE A 9 -3.40 18.04 9.34
C ILE A 9 -2.84 19.19 8.54
N THR A 10 -1.96 19.97 9.18
CA THR A 10 -1.24 21.09 8.55
C THR A 10 0.23 20.73 8.38
N LEU A 11 0.76 20.86 7.16
CA LEU A 11 2.17 20.68 6.84
C LEU A 11 2.68 21.95 6.14
N GLY A 12 3.80 22.50 6.62
CA GLY A 12 4.38 23.71 6.04
C GLY A 12 3.42 24.92 6.02
N GLY A 13 2.56 25.05 7.03
CA GLY A 13 1.57 26.13 7.12
C GLY A 13 0.32 25.93 6.24
N ARG A 14 0.25 24.85 5.46
CA ARG A 14 -0.90 24.53 4.61
C ARG A 14 -1.70 23.36 5.17
N VAL A 15 -3.02 23.50 5.25
CA VAL A 15 -3.91 22.40 5.61
C VAL A 15 -3.94 21.38 4.47
N VAL A 16 -3.46 20.17 4.74
CA VAL A 16 -3.37 19.07 3.77
C VAL A 16 -4.56 18.12 3.89
N LEU A 17 -5.00 17.83 5.12
CA LEU A 17 -6.18 16.99 5.36
C LEU A 17 -7.20 17.77 6.20
N ARG A 18 -8.48 17.60 5.88
CA ARG A 18 -9.62 18.28 6.50
C ARG A 18 -10.72 17.28 6.81
N ASP A 19 -11.15 17.24 8.07
CA ASP A 19 -12.35 16.50 8.49
C ASP A 19 -12.34 15.02 7.98
N ILE A 20 -11.17 14.37 8.03
CA ILE A 20 -11.00 12.98 7.60
C ILE A 20 -11.43 12.05 8.75
N VAL A 21 -12.36 11.16 8.46
CA VAL A 21 -12.67 9.99 9.28
C VAL A 21 -12.48 8.76 8.42
N LEU A 22 -11.48 7.95 8.74
CA LEU A 22 -11.21 6.68 8.06
C LEU A 22 -10.87 5.62 9.09
N ARG A 23 -11.54 4.50 9.05
CA ARG A 23 -11.25 3.32 9.86
C ARG A 23 -11.14 2.10 8.97
N ALA A 24 -10.14 1.27 9.21
CA ALA A 24 -9.94 0.01 8.50
C ALA A 24 -9.75 -1.13 9.50
N GLY A 25 -10.29 -2.29 9.18
CA GLY A 25 -10.33 -3.46 10.04
C GLY A 25 -9.66 -4.70 9.43
N ALA A 26 -9.66 -5.77 10.20
CA ALA A 26 -9.21 -7.08 9.74
C ALA A 26 -10.10 -7.56 8.59
N GLY A 27 -9.50 -8.20 7.57
CA GLY A 27 -10.20 -8.68 6.39
C GLY A 27 -10.37 -7.65 5.28
N GLU A 28 -10.02 -6.38 5.52
CA GLU A 28 -10.16 -5.33 4.52
C GLU A 28 -8.85 -5.09 3.75
N LEU A 29 -8.97 -5.03 2.41
CA LEU A 29 -8.01 -4.37 1.53
C LEU A 29 -8.61 -3.03 1.11
N VAL A 30 -8.21 -1.97 1.80
CA VAL A 30 -8.65 -0.59 1.53
C VAL A 30 -7.68 0.05 0.55
N CYS A 31 -8.14 0.41 -0.64
CA CYS A 31 -7.36 1.17 -1.62
C CYS A 31 -7.66 2.66 -1.49
N LEU A 32 -6.63 3.47 -1.23
CA LEU A 32 -6.70 4.93 -1.24
C LEU A 32 -6.35 5.44 -2.64
N CYS A 33 -7.29 6.07 -3.31
CA CYS A 33 -7.14 6.66 -4.63
C CYS A 33 -7.36 8.17 -4.60
N GLY A 34 -6.97 8.85 -5.67
CA GLY A 34 -7.16 10.30 -5.84
C GLY A 34 -5.96 10.98 -6.50
N PRO A 35 -6.09 12.22 -6.95
CA PRO A 35 -5.04 12.94 -7.66
C PRO A 35 -3.79 13.15 -6.79
N ASN A 36 -2.70 13.54 -7.47
CA ASN A 36 -1.47 13.92 -6.77
C ASN A 36 -1.73 15.13 -5.88
N GLY A 37 -1.16 15.13 -4.68
CA GLY A 37 -1.37 16.20 -3.70
C GLY A 37 -2.68 16.12 -2.91
N ALA A 38 -3.56 15.13 -3.16
CA ALA A 38 -4.82 14.96 -2.41
C ALA A 38 -4.65 14.61 -0.91
N GLY A 39 -3.42 14.26 -0.48
CA GLY A 39 -3.13 13.96 0.93
C GLY A 39 -3.04 12.47 1.27
N LYS A 40 -3.06 11.56 0.29
CA LYS A 40 -3.03 10.09 0.51
C LYS A 40 -1.87 9.63 1.39
N SER A 41 -0.63 9.97 1.01
CA SER A 41 0.58 9.62 1.80
C SER A 41 0.57 10.28 3.17
N THR A 42 0.01 11.49 3.28
CA THR A 42 -0.13 12.20 4.56
C THR A 42 -1.11 11.45 5.47
N LEU A 43 -2.23 10.98 4.94
CA LEU A 43 -3.20 10.19 5.69
C LEU A 43 -2.59 8.87 6.17
N LEU A 44 -1.86 8.15 5.30
CA LEU A 44 -1.17 6.93 5.71
C LEU A 44 -0.15 7.20 6.84
N ARG A 45 0.65 8.27 6.74
CA ARG A 45 1.61 8.66 7.80
C ARG A 45 0.91 9.01 9.10
N ALA A 46 -0.23 9.67 9.04
CA ALA A 46 -1.05 9.97 10.22
C ALA A 46 -1.54 8.68 10.89
N MET A 47 -2.10 7.76 10.10
CA MET A 47 -2.54 6.45 10.58
C MET A 47 -1.37 5.64 11.18
N ALA A 48 -0.17 5.74 10.61
CA ALA A 48 1.04 5.10 11.11
C ALA A 48 1.61 5.74 12.40
N GLY A 49 1.02 6.84 12.87
CA GLY A 49 1.53 7.53 14.06
C GLY A 49 2.79 8.36 13.82
N MET A 50 3.08 8.73 12.57
CA MET A 50 4.32 9.39 12.17
C MET A 50 4.23 10.92 12.11
N LEU A 51 3.05 11.48 12.33
CA LEU A 51 2.85 12.93 12.30
C LEU A 51 2.55 13.48 13.70
N PRO A 52 2.88 14.75 13.97
CA PRO A 52 2.48 15.40 15.22
C PRO A 52 0.96 15.29 15.45
N GLY A 53 0.55 14.92 16.66
CA GLY A 53 -0.86 14.72 17.01
C GLY A 53 -1.45 13.38 16.58
N SER A 54 -0.69 12.53 15.88
CA SER A 54 -1.14 11.19 15.53
C SER A 54 -1.11 10.24 16.74
N PRO A 55 -2.04 9.27 16.81
CA PRO A 55 -2.00 8.22 17.83
C PRO A 55 -0.69 7.43 17.76
N ARG A 56 -0.10 7.18 18.91
CA ARG A 56 1.11 6.35 18.99
C ARG A 56 0.78 4.91 18.61
N GLN A 57 1.57 4.34 17.69
CA GLN A 57 1.38 2.98 17.20
C GLN A 57 2.49 2.05 17.68
N ASP A 58 2.18 0.78 17.89
CA ASP A 58 3.20 -0.26 18.14
C ASP A 58 3.83 -0.66 16.81
N PRO A 59 5.16 -0.44 16.61
CA PRO A 59 5.83 -0.76 15.36
C PRO A 59 5.91 -2.27 15.06
N ARG A 60 5.61 -3.13 16.03
CA ARG A 60 5.50 -4.59 15.81
C ARG A 60 4.18 -4.98 15.15
N ARG A 61 3.14 -4.15 15.34
CA ARG A 61 1.80 -4.42 14.83
C ARG A 61 1.52 -3.78 13.49
N ILE A 62 2.38 -2.85 13.06
CA ILE A 62 2.20 -2.10 11.81
C ILE A 62 3.43 -2.23 10.94
N ALA A 63 3.26 -2.69 9.71
CA ALA A 63 4.27 -2.55 8.67
C ALA A 63 4.01 -1.28 7.86
N TRP A 64 5.03 -0.46 7.72
CA TRP A 64 5.03 0.75 6.91
C TRP A 64 5.96 0.61 5.70
N LEU A 65 5.42 0.82 4.50
CA LEU A 65 6.18 0.94 3.27
C LEU A 65 5.97 2.33 2.67
N PRO A 66 6.97 3.24 2.73
CA PRO A 66 6.84 4.56 2.14
C PRO A 66 6.93 4.53 0.62
N GLN A 67 6.36 5.55 -0.02
CA GLN A 67 6.53 5.79 -1.46
C GLN A 67 8.02 5.86 -1.81
N GLY A 68 8.40 5.26 -2.94
CA GLY A 68 9.78 5.27 -3.42
C GLY A 68 10.79 4.56 -2.50
N ALA A 69 10.34 3.71 -1.57
CA ALA A 69 11.23 2.96 -0.70
C ALA A 69 12.29 2.20 -1.52
N ARG A 70 13.55 2.45 -1.23
CA ARG A 70 14.71 1.80 -1.86
C ARG A 70 15.73 1.41 -0.79
N CYS A 71 16.46 0.35 -1.04
CA CYS A 71 17.64 0.00 -0.28
C CYS A 71 18.87 0.54 -1.03
N ALA A 72 19.59 1.46 -0.40
CA ALA A 72 20.78 2.08 -1.00
C ALA A 72 22.09 1.35 -0.64
N TRP A 73 22.00 0.33 0.21
CA TRP A 73 23.15 -0.40 0.73
C TRP A 73 23.27 -1.77 0.07
N GLY A 74 24.50 -2.29 -0.04
CA GLY A 74 24.77 -3.58 -0.66
C GLY A 74 24.27 -4.79 0.12
N LEU A 75 23.11 -4.68 0.73
CA LEU A 75 22.48 -5.75 1.47
C LEU A 75 21.92 -6.82 0.51
N THR A 76 21.88 -8.05 0.97
CA THR A 76 21.16 -9.14 0.33
C THR A 76 19.65 -8.98 0.49
N VAL A 77 18.90 -9.66 -0.34
CA VAL A 77 17.41 -9.69 -0.26
C VAL A 77 16.96 -10.21 1.11
N ALA A 78 17.63 -11.23 1.65
CA ALA A 78 17.32 -11.76 2.98
C ALA A 78 17.61 -10.74 4.09
N GLU A 79 18.75 -10.03 4.02
CA GLU A 79 19.08 -8.98 4.98
C GLU A 79 18.08 -7.83 4.93
N VAL A 80 17.65 -7.39 3.74
CA VAL A 80 16.60 -6.37 3.60
C VAL A 80 15.29 -6.84 4.23
N ALA A 81 14.88 -8.07 3.99
CA ALA A 81 13.67 -8.63 4.62
C ALA A 81 13.83 -8.70 6.15
N ALA A 82 15.01 -9.08 6.65
CA ALA A 82 15.29 -9.18 8.09
C ALA A 82 15.23 -7.83 8.83
N LEU A 83 15.41 -6.69 8.13
CA LEU A 83 15.15 -5.36 8.72
C LEU A 83 13.72 -5.21 9.25
N GLY A 84 12.77 -5.98 8.72
CA GLY A 84 11.40 -6.05 9.23
C GLY A 84 11.30 -6.60 10.66
N ARG A 85 12.34 -7.27 11.15
CA ARG A 85 12.39 -7.84 12.52
C ARG A 85 12.93 -6.87 13.58
N ILE A 86 13.51 -5.74 13.16
CA ILE A 86 14.05 -4.72 14.09
C ILE A 86 13.05 -4.34 15.19
N PRO A 87 11.76 -4.07 14.91
CA PRO A 87 10.80 -3.72 15.97
C PRO A 87 10.60 -4.81 17.01
N HIS A 88 10.86 -6.07 16.67
CA HIS A 88 10.73 -7.21 17.59
C HIS A 88 11.99 -7.44 18.44
N GLY A 89 13.12 -6.86 18.03
CA GLY A 89 14.41 -7.08 18.68
C GLY A 89 14.92 -8.52 18.55
N ASP A 90 14.42 -9.26 17.54
CA ASP A 90 14.81 -10.64 17.27
C ASP A 90 15.40 -10.79 15.86
N ALA A 91 16.12 -11.89 15.65
CA ALA A 91 16.64 -12.28 14.33
C ALA A 91 15.92 -13.56 13.82
N SER A 92 14.63 -13.71 14.11
CA SER A 92 13.87 -14.89 13.73
C SER A 92 13.86 -15.08 12.21
N ALA A 93 14.42 -16.23 11.77
CA ALA A 93 14.47 -16.56 10.34
C ALA A 93 13.10 -16.91 9.77
N ALA A 94 12.22 -17.53 10.55
CA ALA A 94 10.95 -18.04 10.05
C ALA A 94 10.01 -16.96 9.43
N PRO A 95 9.80 -15.76 10.04
CA PRO A 95 9.06 -14.70 9.39
C PRO A 95 9.74 -14.17 8.13
N VAL A 96 11.07 -14.12 8.11
CA VAL A 96 11.85 -13.68 6.93
C VAL A 96 11.65 -14.65 5.77
N GLU A 97 11.79 -15.95 6.02
CA GLU A 97 11.59 -16.97 4.97
C GLU A 97 10.16 -16.95 4.43
N ARG A 98 9.15 -16.87 5.29
CA ARG A 98 7.76 -16.72 4.85
C ARG A 98 7.55 -15.49 3.99
N ALA A 99 8.19 -14.37 4.33
CA ALA A 99 8.10 -13.13 3.58
C ALA A 99 8.77 -13.25 2.19
N LEU A 100 9.93 -13.92 2.11
CA LEU A 100 10.62 -14.18 0.84
C LEU A 100 9.77 -15.07 -0.08
N VAL A 101 9.21 -16.16 0.45
CA VAL A 101 8.28 -17.03 -0.29
C VAL A 101 7.06 -16.24 -0.79
N ALA A 102 6.40 -15.50 0.10
CA ALA A 102 5.22 -14.72 -0.26
C ALA A 102 5.49 -13.69 -1.38
N CYS A 103 6.71 -13.14 -1.44
CA CYS A 103 7.13 -12.18 -2.46
C CYS A 103 7.81 -12.83 -3.68
N GLY A 104 7.94 -14.16 -3.75
CA GLY A 104 8.60 -14.89 -4.85
C GLY A 104 10.07 -14.54 -4.99
N LEU A 105 10.80 -14.54 -3.87
CA LEU A 105 12.20 -14.13 -3.78
C LEU A 105 13.13 -15.22 -3.21
N GLU A 106 12.66 -16.46 -3.07
CA GLU A 106 13.43 -17.56 -2.48
C GLU A 106 14.76 -17.79 -3.22
N GLY A 107 14.69 -17.81 -4.54
CA GLY A 107 15.88 -17.98 -5.40
C GLY A 107 16.83 -16.79 -5.44
N LEU A 108 16.45 -15.67 -4.82
CA LEU A 108 17.23 -14.43 -4.80
C LEU A 108 17.68 -14.03 -3.39
N ARG A 109 17.47 -14.88 -2.37
CA ARG A 109 17.72 -14.56 -0.97
C ARG A 109 19.11 -13.95 -0.71
N ASP A 110 20.14 -14.53 -1.35
CA ASP A 110 21.55 -14.14 -1.17
C ASP A 110 22.03 -13.13 -2.23
N ALA A 111 21.14 -12.76 -3.18
CA ALA A 111 21.44 -11.75 -4.17
C ALA A 111 21.44 -10.35 -3.53
N ARG A 112 22.39 -9.51 -3.94
CA ARG A 112 22.44 -8.11 -3.51
C ARG A 112 21.32 -7.31 -4.16
N VAL A 113 20.63 -6.47 -3.37
CA VAL A 113 19.47 -5.67 -3.85
C VAL A 113 19.88 -4.66 -4.94
N ASP A 114 21.12 -4.19 -4.91
CA ASP A 114 21.66 -3.28 -5.94
C ASP A 114 22.02 -3.98 -7.26
N ARG A 115 21.90 -5.33 -7.34
CA ARG A 115 22.22 -6.14 -8.51
C ARG A 115 21.04 -6.93 -9.09
N ILE A 116 19.84 -6.68 -8.62
CA ILE A 116 18.61 -7.28 -9.12
C ILE A 116 17.77 -6.24 -9.86
N SER A 117 16.72 -6.67 -10.56
CA SER A 117 15.82 -5.74 -11.27
C SER A 117 15.06 -4.82 -10.30
N GLY A 118 14.63 -3.66 -10.79
CA GLY A 118 13.82 -2.72 -9.98
C GLY A 118 12.57 -3.37 -9.39
N GLY A 119 11.89 -4.22 -10.16
CA GLY A 119 10.73 -4.97 -9.68
C GLY A 119 11.08 -5.98 -8.58
N GLN A 120 12.22 -6.67 -8.69
CA GLN A 120 12.73 -7.56 -7.65
C GLN A 120 13.12 -6.79 -6.40
N ALA A 121 13.79 -5.64 -6.54
CA ALA A 121 14.12 -4.75 -5.42
C ALA A 121 12.84 -4.23 -4.73
N ARG A 122 11.80 -3.87 -5.50
CA ARG A 122 10.50 -3.47 -4.95
C ARG A 122 9.86 -4.58 -4.14
N ARG A 123 9.89 -5.82 -4.64
CA ARG A 123 9.40 -7.00 -3.90
C ARG A 123 10.22 -7.28 -2.64
N ALA A 124 11.55 -7.01 -2.64
CA ALA A 124 12.38 -7.13 -1.44
C ALA A 124 11.96 -6.12 -0.35
N MET A 125 11.62 -4.88 -0.72
CA MET A 125 11.07 -3.89 0.21
C MET A 125 9.68 -4.30 0.75
N LEU A 126 8.88 -4.97 -0.07
CA LEU A 126 7.61 -5.54 0.37
C LEU A 126 7.85 -6.73 1.33
N ALA A 127 8.81 -7.62 1.03
CA ALA A 127 9.19 -8.72 1.92
C ALA A 127 9.64 -8.22 3.30
N ARG A 128 10.34 -7.08 3.38
CA ARG A 128 10.64 -6.42 4.66
C ARG A 128 9.37 -6.09 5.45
N ALA A 129 8.34 -5.57 4.78
CA ALA A 129 7.06 -5.27 5.43
C ALA A 129 6.35 -6.55 5.91
N PHE A 130 6.39 -7.63 5.11
CA PHE A 130 5.83 -8.93 5.49
C PHE A 130 6.58 -9.60 6.64
N ALA A 131 7.92 -9.47 6.68
CA ALA A 131 8.74 -10.05 7.75
C ALA A 131 8.46 -9.43 9.13
N THR A 132 7.88 -8.24 9.20
CA THR A 132 7.36 -7.68 10.46
C THR A 132 6.25 -8.55 11.05
N ASP A 133 5.57 -9.36 10.23
CA ASP A 133 4.37 -10.17 10.60
C ASP A 133 3.29 -9.32 11.30
N PRO A 134 2.90 -8.18 10.73
CA PRO A 134 2.07 -7.19 11.39
C PRO A 134 0.58 -7.56 11.32
N GLU A 135 -0.23 -6.93 12.17
CA GLU A 135 -1.69 -6.96 12.04
C GLU A 135 -2.18 -6.00 10.94
N VAL A 136 -1.43 -4.94 10.69
CA VAL A 136 -1.80 -3.86 9.77
C VAL A 136 -0.66 -3.56 8.80
N PHE A 137 -0.99 -3.51 7.53
CA PHE A 137 -0.10 -3.04 6.47
C PHE A 137 -0.53 -1.66 5.99
N LEU A 138 0.38 -0.69 6.03
CA LEU A 138 0.21 0.64 5.48
C LEU A 138 1.24 0.81 4.36
N LEU A 139 0.79 0.77 3.10
CA LEU A 139 1.67 0.66 1.94
C LEU A 139 1.43 1.83 0.98
N ASP A 140 2.46 2.64 0.76
CA ASP A 140 2.39 3.79 -0.13
C ASP A 140 2.96 3.42 -1.50
N GLU A 141 2.09 3.23 -2.48
CA GLU A 141 2.40 2.86 -3.86
C GLU A 141 3.30 1.61 -4.00
N PRO A 142 2.92 0.45 -3.43
CA PRO A 142 3.75 -0.75 -3.47
C PRO A 142 3.94 -1.30 -4.89
N THR A 143 3.10 -0.92 -5.84
CA THR A 143 3.10 -1.38 -7.23
C THR A 143 3.74 -0.39 -8.21
N ALA A 144 4.28 0.75 -7.73
CA ALA A 144 4.94 1.72 -8.59
C ALA A 144 6.15 1.10 -9.32
N ASP A 145 6.35 1.51 -10.56
CA ASP A 145 7.47 1.08 -11.43
C ASP A 145 7.47 -0.43 -11.78
N LEU A 146 6.35 -1.15 -11.56
CA LEU A 146 6.18 -2.54 -11.94
C LEU A 146 5.45 -2.66 -13.27
N ASP A 147 5.75 -3.75 -14.01
CA ASP A 147 4.91 -4.16 -15.12
C ASP A 147 3.50 -4.55 -14.63
N PRO A 148 2.47 -4.52 -15.50
CA PRO A 148 1.09 -4.80 -15.10
C PRO A 148 0.91 -6.17 -14.44
N ALA A 149 1.60 -7.22 -14.93
CA ALA A 149 1.45 -8.56 -14.37
C ALA A 149 2.03 -8.63 -12.94
N ALA A 150 3.20 -8.03 -12.71
CA ALA A 150 3.82 -7.93 -11.40
C ALA A 150 2.96 -7.09 -10.43
N ALA A 151 2.38 -5.99 -10.90
CA ALA A 151 1.48 -5.15 -10.11
C ALA A 151 0.23 -5.92 -9.67
N HIS A 152 -0.42 -6.66 -10.59
CA HIS A 152 -1.56 -7.52 -10.26
C HIS A 152 -1.17 -8.63 -9.28
N ALA A 153 -0.01 -9.25 -9.43
CA ALA A 153 0.47 -10.30 -8.51
C ALA A 153 0.65 -9.75 -7.07
N ILE A 154 1.21 -8.55 -6.92
CA ILE A 154 1.33 -7.90 -5.61
C ILE A 154 -0.06 -7.59 -5.03
N MET A 155 -0.97 -7.03 -5.81
CA MET A 155 -2.31 -6.72 -5.31
C MET A 155 -3.09 -7.99 -4.93
N ALA A 156 -2.92 -9.09 -5.67
CA ALA A 156 -3.49 -10.39 -5.32
C ALA A 156 -2.92 -10.93 -4.00
N LEU A 157 -1.60 -10.81 -3.77
CA LEU A 157 -0.97 -11.13 -2.49
C LEU A 157 -1.55 -10.30 -1.35
N LEU A 158 -1.71 -9.00 -1.53
CA LEU A 158 -2.29 -8.10 -0.52
C LEU A 158 -3.76 -8.46 -0.25
N ARG A 159 -4.52 -8.84 -1.29
CA ARG A 159 -5.89 -9.32 -1.14
C ARG A 159 -5.96 -10.61 -0.33
N ALA A 160 -5.10 -11.59 -0.63
CA ALA A 160 -4.99 -12.83 0.13
C ALA A 160 -4.59 -12.57 1.59
N THR A 161 -3.67 -11.61 1.82
CA THR A 161 -3.25 -11.19 3.16
C THR A 161 -4.41 -10.61 3.95
N ALA A 162 -5.23 -9.76 3.33
CA ALA A 162 -6.44 -9.24 3.97
C ALA A 162 -7.43 -10.38 4.27
N ALA A 163 -7.70 -11.26 3.31
CA ALA A 163 -8.59 -12.42 3.49
C ALA A 163 -8.13 -13.37 4.63
N ALA A 164 -6.82 -13.42 4.90
CA ALA A 164 -6.24 -14.13 6.04
C ALA A 164 -6.40 -13.38 7.40
N GLY A 165 -7.19 -12.31 7.45
CA GLY A 165 -7.53 -11.58 8.66
C GLY A 165 -6.62 -10.40 8.99
N ARG A 166 -5.71 -10.02 8.10
CA ARG A 166 -4.91 -8.79 8.27
C ARG A 166 -5.70 -7.56 7.78
N CYS A 167 -5.32 -6.38 8.24
CA CYS A 167 -5.80 -5.11 7.71
C CYS A 167 -4.78 -4.56 6.72
N VAL A 168 -5.19 -4.24 5.49
CA VAL A 168 -4.30 -3.70 4.48
C VAL A 168 -4.85 -2.38 3.96
N VAL A 169 -4.10 -1.30 4.12
CA VAL A 169 -4.42 0.02 3.53
C VAL A 169 -3.31 0.36 2.55
N VAL A 170 -3.66 0.56 1.30
CA VAL A 170 -2.70 0.77 0.22
C VAL A 170 -3.05 1.97 -0.63
N VAL A 171 -2.09 2.84 -0.90
CA VAL A 171 -2.23 3.89 -1.92
C VAL A 171 -1.95 3.29 -3.28
N VAL A 172 -2.85 3.48 -4.22
CA VAL A 172 -2.70 3.07 -5.62
C VAL A 172 -3.05 4.20 -6.56
N HIS A 173 -2.30 4.32 -7.67
CA HIS A 173 -2.60 5.28 -8.74
C HIS A 173 -3.41 4.64 -9.87
N ALA A 174 -3.14 3.36 -10.16
CA ALA A 174 -3.84 2.61 -11.18
C ALA A 174 -5.23 2.21 -10.65
N LEU A 175 -6.27 2.87 -11.17
CA LEU A 175 -7.65 2.66 -10.72
C LEU A 175 -8.15 1.24 -11.03
N ASP A 176 -7.70 0.64 -12.13
CA ASP A 176 -8.01 -0.73 -12.52
C ASP A 176 -7.53 -1.75 -11.46
N LEU A 177 -6.34 -1.57 -10.89
CA LEU A 177 -5.84 -2.41 -9.79
C LEU A 177 -6.75 -2.31 -8.56
N ALA A 178 -7.17 -1.08 -8.21
CA ALA A 178 -8.06 -0.87 -7.07
C ALA A 178 -9.42 -1.52 -7.32
N LEU A 179 -10.02 -1.32 -8.50
CA LEU A 179 -11.31 -1.90 -8.86
C LEU A 179 -11.31 -3.43 -8.86
N HIS A 180 -10.20 -4.03 -9.29
CA HIS A 180 -10.09 -5.49 -9.40
C HIS A 180 -9.83 -6.17 -8.05
N HIS A 181 -9.04 -5.56 -7.17
CA HIS A 181 -8.54 -6.22 -5.97
C HIS A 181 -9.12 -5.71 -4.65
N ALA A 182 -9.50 -4.43 -4.55
CA ALA A 182 -9.94 -3.86 -3.29
C ALA A 182 -11.22 -4.50 -2.75
N THR A 183 -11.33 -4.54 -1.42
CA THR A 183 -12.63 -4.76 -0.75
C THR A 183 -13.39 -3.44 -0.62
N ARG A 184 -12.63 -2.34 -0.52
CA ARG A 184 -13.15 -1.01 -0.25
C ARG A 184 -12.25 0.04 -0.92
N LEU A 185 -12.86 0.97 -1.61
CA LEU A 185 -12.20 2.07 -2.30
C LEU A 185 -12.51 3.38 -1.58
N VAL A 186 -11.45 4.07 -1.19
CA VAL A 186 -11.53 5.40 -0.57
C VAL A 186 -10.92 6.41 -1.52
N VAL A 187 -11.69 7.40 -1.89
CA VAL A 187 -11.27 8.45 -2.82
C VAL A 187 -11.00 9.73 -2.06
N LEU A 188 -9.77 10.24 -2.18
CA LEU A 188 -9.37 11.54 -1.64
C LEU A 188 -9.29 12.58 -2.74
N ALA A 189 -9.89 13.75 -2.50
CA ALA A 189 -9.71 14.95 -3.31
C ALA A 189 -9.66 16.18 -2.39
N ASP A 190 -8.78 17.11 -2.66
CA ASP A 190 -8.61 18.38 -1.92
C ASP A 190 -8.54 18.22 -0.39
N GLY A 191 -7.88 17.14 0.06
CA GLY A 191 -7.71 16.85 1.47
C GLY A 191 -8.97 16.33 2.18
N ARG A 192 -9.97 15.85 1.44
CA ARG A 192 -11.22 15.28 1.95
C ARG A 192 -11.50 13.90 1.35
N ILE A 193 -12.23 13.06 2.06
CA ILE A 193 -12.79 11.83 1.48
C ILE A 193 -14.05 12.22 0.69
N THR A 194 -14.06 11.92 -0.61
CA THR A 194 -15.19 12.15 -1.52
C THR A 194 -16.01 10.90 -1.77
N ALA A 195 -15.41 9.71 -1.54
CA ALA A 195 -16.13 8.44 -1.51
C ALA A 195 -15.40 7.46 -0.59
N ASP A 196 -16.18 6.59 0.02
CA ASP A 196 -15.73 5.49 0.88
C ASP A 196 -16.77 4.37 0.78
N ALA A 197 -16.57 3.44 -0.15
CA ALA A 197 -17.55 2.44 -0.54
C ALA A 197 -16.89 1.21 -1.22
N PRO A 198 -17.64 0.13 -1.47
CA PRO A 198 -17.19 -0.93 -2.39
C PRO A 198 -16.75 -0.36 -3.74
N PRO A 199 -15.77 -0.98 -4.43
CA PRO A 199 -15.16 -0.41 -5.64
C PRO A 199 -16.16 0.00 -6.72
N ALA A 200 -17.19 -0.82 -6.96
CA ALA A 200 -18.22 -0.53 -7.99
C ALA A 200 -19.01 0.75 -7.68
N GLU A 201 -19.29 1.01 -6.41
CA GLU A 201 -20.07 2.18 -5.96
C GLU A 201 -19.20 3.45 -5.94
N ALA A 202 -17.90 3.31 -5.61
CA ALA A 202 -16.97 4.43 -5.54
C ALA A 202 -16.42 4.87 -6.92
N LEU A 203 -16.67 4.09 -7.99
CA LEU A 203 -16.09 4.32 -9.31
C LEU A 203 -16.41 5.71 -9.88
N ALA A 204 -17.65 6.18 -9.75
CA ALA A 204 -18.07 7.50 -10.24
C ALA A 204 -17.27 8.63 -9.58
N ALA A 205 -17.12 8.58 -8.26
CA ALA A 205 -16.36 9.56 -7.49
C ALA A 205 -14.86 9.48 -7.82
N ALA A 206 -14.32 8.27 -8.03
CA ALA A 206 -12.95 8.09 -8.46
C ALA A 206 -12.70 8.70 -9.83
N ALA A 207 -13.55 8.41 -10.83
CA ALA A 207 -13.43 9.00 -12.16
C ALA A 207 -13.49 10.53 -12.12
N ALA A 208 -14.43 11.09 -11.34
CA ALA A 208 -14.55 12.53 -11.16
C ALA A 208 -13.30 13.15 -10.52
N ALA A 209 -12.74 12.51 -9.49
CA ALA A 209 -11.53 12.98 -8.81
C ALA A 209 -10.30 13.02 -9.74
N PHE A 210 -10.23 12.10 -10.72
CA PHE A 210 -9.18 12.07 -11.74
C PHE A 210 -9.49 12.92 -12.99
N GLY A 211 -10.64 13.60 -13.03
CA GLY A 211 -11.07 14.38 -14.20
C GLY A 211 -11.39 13.53 -15.42
N LEU A 212 -11.72 12.23 -15.22
CA LEU A 212 -12.08 11.33 -16.29
C LEU A 212 -13.57 11.46 -16.63
N PRO A 213 -13.96 11.47 -17.91
CA PRO A 213 -15.36 11.49 -18.28
C PRO A 213 -16.05 10.21 -17.78
N PHE A 214 -17.10 10.37 -16.98
CA PHE A 214 -17.93 9.26 -16.51
C PHE A 214 -18.96 8.90 -17.58
N GLY A 215 -18.90 7.71 -18.12
CA GLY A 215 -19.83 7.24 -19.16
C GLY A 215 -19.25 6.13 -20.04
N CYS A 216 -18.03 5.70 -19.80
CA CYS A 216 -17.46 4.53 -20.46
C CYS A 216 -17.96 3.27 -19.75
N ASP A 217 -18.51 2.34 -20.55
CA ASP A 217 -18.89 0.98 -20.18
C ASP A 217 -17.87 0.37 -19.18
N PRO A 218 -18.27 -0.05 -17.96
CA PRO A 218 -17.34 -0.59 -16.94
C PRO A 218 -16.71 -1.93 -17.31
N THR A 219 -17.03 -2.50 -18.45
CA THR A 219 -16.36 -3.70 -18.97
C THR A 219 -15.00 -3.31 -19.55
N PRO A 220 -13.86 -3.70 -18.93
CA PRO A 220 -12.57 -3.56 -19.57
C PRO A 220 -12.56 -4.43 -20.83
N ARG A 221 -12.78 -3.83 -21.99
CA ARG A 221 -12.51 -4.49 -23.26
C ARG A 221 -11.00 -4.60 -23.39
N LEU A 222 -10.44 -5.79 -23.12
CA LEU A 222 -9.15 -6.17 -23.66
C LEU A 222 -9.26 -6.02 -25.18
N LEU A 223 -8.62 -4.99 -25.72
CA LEU A 223 -8.50 -4.87 -27.16
C LEU A 223 -7.74 -6.10 -27.66
N PRO A 224 -8.26 -6.82 -28.68
CA PRO A 224 -7.51 -7.92 -29.26
C PRO A 224 -6.16 -7.40 -29.79
N PRO A 225 -5.12 -8.23 -29.82
CA PRO A 225 -3.84 -7.84 -30.38
C PRO A 225 -4.07 -7.38 -31.83
N ARG A 226 -3.50 -6.23 -32.18
CA ARG A 226 -3.52 -5.75 -33.56
C ARG A 226 -2.73 -6.77 -34.39
N ALA A 227 -3.36 -7.25 -35.46
CA ALA A 227 -2.77 -8.12 -36.45
C ALA A 227 -1.61 -7.43 -37.18
#